data_5fbe2c68b0dd5958bc1e355113175188
#
_entry.id   5fbe2c68b0dd5958bc1e355113175188
#
_cell.length_a   1.000
_cell.length_b   1.000
_cell.length_c   1.000
_cell.angle_alpha   90.00
_cell.angle_beta   90.00
_cell.angle_gamma   90.00
#
_symmetry.space_group_name_H-M   'P 1'
#
loop_
_entity.id
_entity.type
_entity.pdbx_description
1 polymer ?
#
loop_
_entity_poly.entity_id
_entity_poly.type
_entity_poly.pdbx_seq_one_letter_code
_entity_poly.pdbx_strand_id
1 'polypeptide(L)'
;MKQTGKKIIAALLILTMVLAFTACGGGYQGRDQTASGGKSTDQGTSTDTGKTDTKPTEKPEPTKAAEENDQYPAFDLGGRTIKVGIWWDYYYTSEHDAIEDDPGLSNVVTAQMKLDNVRRIEEKYNCRIVYVNLGWDGVIESINRSIAAGTPECDIYLTDLQFGIPAVANGLAQKLEDIVPGYTDMFDKQIILKPMDSSTLGGTYLFTEQGLPQNGIYLGYNWTMMEELGFEDPQELYRKGQWTWEKFREYAAAGTRDTNNDGTVDIYGFGGIFTDLVNGLVMNNGGSIAAGKNEGISSKATVEALELINQLYNVDLSARPWNADDWNDNLLAWSDGKVMMWTAQAWALKQEVDAAISEGSELPFEYRIVPYPAGPSGDKKIYSPVSGNWYMIPVGVKEPGKVFQVFEEFMNWHKGDTSLRDDPTWFESCFMRMEDVEMAYECGRNLKLDLWLSLPGFDFGESIWWPVVVNKTSTVSQAVEAAKPVLQDALDAFWSK
;
A
#
# COMPACT_ATOMS: atom_id res chain seq x y z
N MET A 1 22.50 -39.43 -32.15
CA MET A 1 22.93 -38.08 -31.80
C MET A 1 21.85 -37.01 -32.03
N LYS A 2 20.56 -37.29 -31.83
CA LYS A 2 19.45 -36.29 -32.01
C LYS A 2 18.52 -36.13 -30.77
N GLN A 3 18.87 -36.78 -29.64
CA GLN A 3 18.04 -36.68 -28.42
C GLN A 3 18.70 -35.90 -27.27
N THR A 4 19.95 -35.55 -27.37
CA THR A 4 20.70 -34.82 -26.33
C THR A 4 20.56 -33.30 -26.46
N GLY A 5 20.19 -32.77 -27.64
CA GLY A 5 20.05 -31.35 -27.89
C GLY A 5 18.73 -30.73 -27.35
N LYS A 6 17.65 -31.53 -27.22
CA LYS A 6 16.36 -31.03 -26.74
C LYS A 6 16.27 -30.88 -25.21
N LYS A 7 17.08 -31.59 -24.45
CA LYS A 7 17.14 -31.50 -22.98
C LYS A 7 17.98 -30.31 -22.49
N ILE A 8 18.94 -29.85 -23.29
CA ILE A 8 19.77 -28.69 -22.95
C ILE A 8 19.03 -27.37 -23.23
N ILE A 9 18.17 -27.36 -24.25
CA ILE A 9 17.33 -26.16 -24.56
C ILE A 9 16.22 -25.98 -23.53
N ALA A 10 15.65 -27.08 -23.01
CA ALA A 10 14.64 -27.01 -21.94
C ALA A 10 15.25 -26.58 -20.59
N ALA A 11 16.48 -26.95 -20.30
CA ALA A 11 17.18 -26.53 -19.08
C ALA A 11 17.66 -25.07 -19.14
N LEU A 12 17.94 -24.52 -20.31
CA LEU A 12 18.28 -23.09 -20.48
C LEU A 12 17.04 -22.20 -20.44
N LEU A 13 15.88 -22.68 -20.89
CA LEU A 13 14.62 -21.92 -20.80
C LEU A 13 14.07 -21.85 -19.37
N ILE A 14 14.37 -22.83 -18.52
CA ILE A 14 14.00 -22.78 -17.10
C ILE A 14 14.94 -21.87 -16.31
N LEU A 15 16.20 -21.74 -16.72
CA LEU A 15 17.17 -20.87 -16.06
C LEU A 15 17.00 -19.39 -16.45
N THR A 16 16.43 -19.11 -17.62
CA THR A 16 16.11 -17.72 -18.04
C THR A 16 14.80 -17.20 -17.45
N MET A 17 13.86 -18.07 -17.04
CA MET A 17 12.65 -17.64 -16.31
C MET A 17 12.92 -17.29 -14.83
N VAL A 18 14.01 -17.77 -14.23
CA VAL A 18 14.39 -17.44 -12.85
C VAL A 18 15.15 -16.11 -12.76
N LEU A 19 15.71 -15.61 -13.86
CA LEU A 19 16.46 -14.34 -13.89
C LEU A 19 15.64 -13.12 -14.33
N ALA A 20 14.38 -13.30 -14.78
CA ALA A 20 13.51 -12.20 -15.18
C ALA A 20 12.71 -11.60 -14.00
N PHE A 21 12.75 -12.21 -12.80
CA PHE A 21 12.04 -11.70 -11.61
C PHE A 21 12.91 -10.82 -10.70
N THR A 22 14.15 -10.54 -11.05
CA THR A 22 15.07 -9.75 -10.21
C THR A 22 15.17 -8.27 -10.58
N ALA A 23 14.37 -7.77 -11.52
CA ALA A 23 14.52 -6.39 -12.01
C ALA A 23 13.42 -5.40 -11.60
N CYS A 24 12.40 -5.81 -10.84
CA CYS A 24 11.34 -4.90 -10.35
C CYS A 24 11.02 -5.04 -8.87
N GLY A 25 11.96 -5.50 -8.06
CA GLY A 25 11.84 -5.56 -6.61
C GLY A 25 12.78 -4.55 -5.96
N GLY A 26 12.40 -3.27 -5.97
CA GLY A 26 13.03 -2.30 -5.09
C GLY A 26 12.69 -2.66 -3.64
N GLY A 27 13.60 -3.36 -2.96
CA GLY A 27 13.41 -3.78 -1.58
C GLY A 27 13.28 -2.56 -0.67
N TYR A 28 12.25 -2.56 0.12
CA TYR A 28 12.08 -1.67 1.25
C TYR A 28 13.17 -2.02 2.29
N GLN A 29 14.32 -1.39 2.21
CA GLN A 29 15.28 -1.44 3.30
C GLN A 29 14.91 -0.34 4.29
N GLY A 30 14.23 -0.72 5.36
CA GLY A 30 14.11 0.12 6.53
C GLY A 30 15.51 0.54 7.00
N ARG A 31 15.68 1.82 7.27
CA ARG A 31 16.89 2.35 7.91
C ARG A 31 17.09 1.59 9.23
N ASP A 32 18.16 0.83 9.35
CA ASP A 32 18.63 0.26 10.61
C ASP A 32 18.92 1.43 11.59
N GLN A 33 18.03 1.60 12.55
CA GLN A 33 18.28 2.48 13.68
C GLN A 33 19.20 1.76 14.66
N THR A 34 20.49 1.98 14.52
CA THR A 34 21.45 1.67 15.59
C THR A 34 21.27 2.69 16.70
N ALA A 35 20.61 2.27 17.77
CA ALA A 35 20.51 3.03 19.01
C ALA A 35 21.91 3.22 19.63
N SER A 36 22.42 4.44 19.61
CA SER A 36 23.56 4.87 20.38
C SER A 36 23.10 5.32 21.75
N GLY A 37 23.35 4.52 22.77
CA GLY A 37 23.11 4.85 24.17
C GLY A 37 24.01 5.99 24.64
N GLY A 38 23.44 7.11 25.01
CA GLY A 38 24.08 8.20 25.75
C GLY A 38 23.54 8.29 27.16
N LYS A 39 24.28 7.80 28.14
CA LYS A 39 24.06 8.07 29.57
C LYS A 39 24.33 9.53 29.86
N SER A 40 23.40 10.23 30.46
CA SER A 40 23.67 11.47 31.19
C SER A 40 23.15 11.35 32.60
N THR A 41 24.06 11.54 33.53
CA THR A 41 23.91 11.54 34.98
C THR A 41 23.40 12.88 35.51
N ASP A 42 22.37 12.82 36.31
CA ASP A 42 22.18 13.39 37.67
C ASP A 42 22.61 14.85 37.97
N GLN A 43 21.69 15.62 38.48
CA GLN A 43 21.75 16.21 39.82
C GLN A 43 20.52 17.06 40.16
N GLY A 44 19.95 16.73 41.29
CA GLY A 44 18.76 17.25 41.87
C GLY A 44 18.83 18.65 42.44
N THR A 45 17.66 19.13 42.78
CA THR A 45 17.46 19.97 44.00
C THR A 45 15.99 19.89 44.45
N SER A 46 15.85 19.55 45.69
CA SER A 46 14.60 19.51 46.47
C SER A 46 14.10 20.91 46.80
N THR A 47 12.79 21.12 46.80
CA THR A 47 12.15 22.00 47.80
C THR A 47 10.74 21.44 48.14
N ASP A 48 10.59 21.28 49.40
CA ASP A 48 9.45 20.89 50.25
C ASP A 48 8.34 21.95 50.18
N THR A 49 7.06 21.53 50.25
CA THR A 49 6.02 21.90 51.18
C THR A 49 4.61 21.59 50.67
N GLY A 50 3.80 20.95 51.55
CA GLY A 50 2.34 21.02 51.48
C GLY A 50 1.57 19.73 51.63
N LYS A 51 1.50 19.23 52.89
CA LYS A 51 0.49 18.23 53.28
C LYS A 51 -0.91 18.79 53.12
N THR A 52 -1.75 18.08 52.39
CA THR A 52 -3.20 18.08 52.60
C THR A 52 -3.69 16.64 52.62
N ASP A 53 -4.21 16.26 53.80
CA ASP A 53 -4.87 14.97 54.05
C ASP A 53 -6.12 14.87 53.16
N THR A 54 -6.17 13.88 52.30
CA THR A 54 -7.39 13.42 51.68
C THR A 54 -7.57 11.91 51.94
N LYS A 55 -8.70 11.63 52.51
CA LYS A 55 -9.31 10.33 52.89
C LYS A 55 -9.14 9.28 51.76
N PRO A 56 -8.89 8.01 52.09
CA PRO A 56 -8.79 6.95 51.08
C PRO A 56 -10.13 6.78 50.36
N THR A 57 -10.13 7.01 49.06
CA THR A 57 -11.25 6.66 48.18
C THR A 57 -11.22 5.15 47.98
N GLU A 58 -12.32 4.50 48.29
CA GLU A 58 -12.53 3.07 48.04
C GLU A 58 -12.23 2.74 46.60
N LYS A 59 -11.44 1.70 46.39
CA LYS A 59 -11.14 1.08 45.12
C LYS A 59 -12.48 0.69 44.48
N PRO A 60 -12.80 1.09 43.24
CA PRO A 60 -14.01 0.63 42.58
C PRO A 60 -13.97 -0.92 42.53
N GLU A 61 -15.05 -1.55 42.97
CA GLU A 61 -15.28 -2.97 42.69
C GLU A 61 -15.22 -3.20 41.19
N PRO A 62 -14.63 -4.32 40.73
CA PRO A 62 -14.63 -4.63 39.32
C PRO A 62 -16.08 -4.73 38.82
N THR A 63 -16.48 -3.82 37.98
CA THR A 63 -17.73 -3.90 37.24
C THR A 63 -17.73 -5.26 36.53
N LYS A 64 -18.77 -6.07 36.77
CA LYS A 64 -18.96 -7.31 36.02
C LYS A 64 -18.75 -6.99 34.53
N ALA A 65 -17.75 -7.66 33.95
CA ALA A 65 -17.54 -7.62 32.52
C ALA A 65 -18.87 -7.98 31.85
N ALA A 66 -19.34 -7.14 30.93
CA ALA A 66 -20.44 -7.48 30.06
C ALA A 66 -20.14 -8.86 29.48
N GLU A 67 -21.11 -9.77 29.48
CA GLU A 67 -20.98 -11.09 28.87
C GLU A 67 -20.47 -10.86 27.46
N GLU A 68 -19.22 -11.24 27.20
CA GLU A 68 -18.63 -11.15 25.88
C GLU A 68 -19.46 -12.03 24.96
N ASN A 69 -20.09 -11.41 23.97
CA ASN A 69 -20.68 -12.12 22.85
C ASN A 69 -19.51 -12.64 22.00
N ASP A 70 -18.94 -13.75 22.48
CA ASP A 70 -17.90 -14.45 21.72
C ASP A 70 -18.49 -14.89 20.38
N GLN A 71 -17.91 -14.42 19.29
CA GLN A 71 -18.39 -14.72 17.94
C GLN A 71 -18.31 -16.23 17.64
N TYR A 72 -17.30 -16.89 18.21
CA TYR A 72 -17.09 -18.33 18.08
C TYR A 72 -16.94 -19.01 19.45
N PRO A 73 -17.43 -20.26 19.57
CA PRO A 73 -17.13 -21.05 20.75
C PRO A 73 -15.63 -21.34 20.87
N ALA A 74 -15.13 -21.39 22.10
CA ALA A 74 -13.75 -21.77 22.36
C ALA A 74 -13.45 -23.19 21.86
N PHE A 75 -12.23 -23.38 21.35
CA PHE A 75 -11.65 -24.68 21.02
C PHE A 75 -10.15 -24.67 21.33
N ASP A 76 -9.57 -25.84 21.52
CA ASP A 76 -8.18 -25.99 21.90
C ASP A 76 -7.30 -26.25 20.69
N LEU A 77 -6.29 -25.39 20.47
CA LEU A 77 -5.25 -25.56 19.45
C LEU A 77 -3.96 -26.22 20.01
N GLY A 78 -3.96 -26.63 21.27
CA GLY A 78 -2.85 -27.39 21.86
C GLY A 78 -1.53 -26.60 21.95
N GLY A 79 -1.58 -25.29 22.12
CA GLY A 79 -0.41 -24.43 22.16
C GLY A 79 0.19 -24.11 20.79
N ARG A 80 -0.57 -24.26 19.70
CA ARG A 80 -0.12 -23.96 18.34
C ARG A 80 0.29 -22.50 18.20
N THR A 81 1.40 -22.27 17.52
CA THR A 81 1.77 -20.94 17.04
C THR A 81 1.15 -20.71 15.68
N ILE A 82 0.32 -19.66 15.53
CA ILE A 82 -0.20 -19.15 14.28
C ILE A 82 0.76 -18.06 13.81
N LYS A 83 1.41 -18.29 12.69
CA LYS A 83 2.37 -17.33 12.10
C LYS A 83 1.69 -16.47 11.05
N VAL A 84 1.88 -15.16 11.15
CA VAL A 84 1.44 -14.17 10.16
C VAL A 84 2.66 -13.58 9.47
N GLY A 85 2.88 -13.90 8.19
CA GLY A 85 3.97 -13.36 7.39
C GLY A 85 3.64 -11.95 6.90
N ILE A 86 4.54 -11.02 7.10
CA ILE A 86 4.37 -9.58 6.85
C ILE A 86 5.72 -8.98 6.44
N TRP A 87 5.79 -7.72 6.01
CA TRP A 87 7.05 -7.07 5.59
C TRP A 87 7.47 -5.88 6.44
N TRP A 88 6.86 -5.71 7.64
CA TRP A 88 7.30 -4.76 8.68
C TRP A 88 7.13 -5.39 10.06
N ASP A 89 7.61 -4.73 11.11
CA ASP A 89 7.44 -5.18 12.48
C ASP A 89 6.04 -4.78 12.99
N TYR A 90 5.23 -5.79 13.36
CA TYR A 90 3.91 -5.57 13.92
C TYR A 90 3.97 -5.61 15.44
N TYR A 91 3.48 -4.55 16.06
CA TYR A 91 3.65 -4.36 17.49
C TYR A 91 2.66 -5.13 18.37
N TYR A 92 1.38 -5.18 17.99
CA TYR A 92 0.33 -5.71 18.85
C TYR A 92 0.32 -7.24 18.92
N THR A 93 1.34 -7.81 19.57
CA THR A 93 1.50 -9.22 19.88
C THR A 93 1.62 -9.40 21.40
N SER A 94 1.45 -10.63 21.92
CA SER A 94 1.63 -10.91 23.35
C SER A 94 3.10 -10.85 23.83
N GLU A 95 4.03 -10.60 22.91
CA GLU A 95 5.46 -10.41 23.24
C GLU A 95 5.74 -9.01 23.82
N HIS A 96 4.84 -8.06 23.60
CA HIS A 96 4.92 -6.71 24.15
C HIS A 96 4.09 -6.58 25.43
N ASP A 97 4.68 -5.97 26.44
CA ASP A 97 4.05 -5.82 27.75
C ASP A 97 3.29 -4.50 27.93
N ALA A 98 3.70 -3.46 27.19
CA ALA A 98 3.19 -2.11 27.33
C ALA A 98 3.00 -1.43 25.98
N ILE A 99 1.99 -0.58 25.90
CA ILE A 99 1.71 0.18 24.66
C ILE A 99 2.68 1.34 24.43
N GLU A 100 3.34 1.79 25.51
CA GLU A 100 4.30 2.90 25.47
C GLU A 100 5.56 2.56 24.67
N ASP A 101 5.79 1.26 24.43
CA ASP A 101 6.90 0.81 23.59
C ASP A 101 6.57 0.86 22.08
N ASP A 102 5.31 1.13 21.72
CA ASP A 102 4.91 1.24 20.31
C ASP A 102 5.41 2.56 19.70
N PRO A 103 6.35 2.53 18.76
CA PRO A 103 6.87 3.73 18.13
C PRO A 103 5.83 4.47 17.27
N GLY A 104 4.76 3.76 16.85
CA GLY A 104 3.65 4.30 16.05
C GLY A 104 2.40 4.61 16.86
N LEU A 105 2.51 4.73 18.19
CA LEU A 105 1.36 4.94 19.07
C LEU A 105 0.62 6.25 18.74
N SER A 106 -0.56 6.11 18.11
CA SER A 106 -1.42 7.25 17.79
C SER A 106 -2.64 7.37 18.71
N ASN A 107 -3.13 6.26 19.23
CA ASN A 107 -4.30 6.21 20.11
C ASN A 107 -4.12 5.17 21.22
N VAL A 108 -3.95 5.66 22.45
CA VAL A 108 -3.70 4.83 23.65
C VAL A 108 -4.86 3.84 23.92
N VAL A 109 -6.11 4.25 23.68
CA VAL A 109 -7.28 3.41 23.98
C VAL A 109 -7.34 2.24 23.02
N THR A 110 -7.22 2.47 21.73
CA THR A 110 -7.26 1.40 20.72
C THR A 110 -6.05 0.49 20.82
N ALA A 111 -4.88 1.05 21.12
CA ALA A 111 -3.65 0.29 21.36
C ALA A 111 -3.81 -0.71 22.52
N GLN A 112 -4.32 -0.26 23.67
CA GLN A 112 -4.59 -1.13 24.80
C GLN A 112 -5.63 -2.20 24.48
N MET A 113 -6.69 -1.86 23.76
CA MET A 113 -7.71 -2.82 23.33
C MET A 113 -7.12 -3.91 22.42
N LYS A 114 -6.20 -3.56 21.51
CA LYS A 114 -5.49 -4.54 20.67
C LYS A 114 -4.63 -5.50 21.48
N LEU A 115 -3.81 -4.99 22.43
CA LEU A 115 -3.00 -5.83 23.32
C LEU A 115 -3.85 -6.75 24.20
N ASP A 116 -4.91 -6.24 24.78
CA ASP A 116 -5.81 -7.05 25.62
C ASP A 116 -6.52 -8.12 24.78
N ASN A 117 -6.89 -7.78 23.54
CA ASN A 117 -7.54 -8.73 22.66
C ASN A 117 -6.62 -9.88 22.26
N VAL A 118 -5.35 -9.63 21.90
CA VAL A 118 -4.45 -10.73 21.52
C VAL A 118 -4.22 -11.70 22.70
N ARG A 119 -4.07 -11.19 23.92
CA ARG A 119 -3.93 -12.02 25.13
C ARG A 119 -5.18 -12.87 25.39
N ARG A 120 -6.36 -12.28 25.27
CA ARG A 120 -7.65 -12.98 25.38
C ARG A 120 -7.79 -14.10 24.35
N ILE A 121 -7.45 -13.84 23.10
CA ILE A 121 -7.52 -14.80 22.00
C ILE A 121 -6.57 -15.97 22.23
N GLU A 122 -5.32 -15.69 22.60
CA GLU A 122 -4.33 -16.72 22.88
C GLU A 122 -4.75 -17.64 24.04
N GLU A 123 -5.33 -17.08 25.10
CA GLU A 123 -5.89 -17.85 26.22
C GLU A 123 -7.11 -18.66 25.77
N LYS A 124 -8.08 -18.03 25.07
CA LYS A 124 -9.33 -18.67 24.65
C LYS A 124 -9.10 -19.90 23.76
N TYR A 125 -8.14 -19.84 22.86
CA TYR A 125 -7.88 -20.89 21.88
C TYR A 125 -6.65 -21.74 22.18
N ASN A 126 -5.96 -21.50 23.30
CA ASN A 126 -4.70 -22.13 23.64
C ASN A 126 -3.72 -22.11 22.44
N CYS A 127 -3.38 -20.92 21.98
CA CYS A 127 -2.48 -20.70 20.87
C CYS A 127 -1.57 -19.49 21.12
N ARG A 128 -0.67 -19.21 20.17
CA ARG A 128 0.08 -17.96 20.10
C ARG A 128 -0.07 -17.37 18.70
N ILE A 129 -0.17 -16.05 18.59
CA ILE A 129 -0.15 -15.32 17.33
C ILE A 129 1.18 -14.60 17.23
N VAL A 130 1.96 -14.92 16.20
CA VAL A 130 3.29 -14.36 15.98
C VAL A 130 3.35 -13.75 14.59
N TYR A 131 3.70 -12.48 14.53
CA TYR A 131 4.01 -11.80 13.26
C TYR A 131 5.47 -12.03 12.91
N VAL A 132 5.73 -12.41 11.66
CA VAL A 132 7.07 -12.69 11.15
C VAL A 132 7.39 -11.68 10.07
N ASN A 133 8.29 -10.77 10.37
CA ASN A 133 8.79 -9.81 9.38
C ASN A 133 9.72 -10.53 8.40
N LEU A 134 9.22 -10.76 7.20
CA LEU A 134 9.95 -11.41 6.10
C LEU A 134 10.61 -10.40 5.16
N GLY A 135 10.30 -9.12 5.32
CA GLY A 135 10.58 -8.12 4.31
C GLY A 135 9.71 -8.29 3.06
N TRP A 136 9.67 -7.28 2.20
CA TRP A 136 8.83 -7.29 1.00
C TRP A 136 9.13 -8.48 0.07
N ASP A 137 10.37 -8.64 -0.35
CA ASP A 137 10.77 -9.73 -1.24
C ASP A 137 10.64 -11.11 -0.57
N GLY A 138 10.88 -11.17 0.74
CA GLY A 138 10.75 -12.40 1.53
C GLY A 138 9.31 -12.90 1.61
N VAL A 139 8.31 -12.02 1.70
CA VAL A 139 6.90 -12.42 1.62
C VAL A 139 6.60 -13.04 0.26
N ILE A 140 7.01 -12.38 -0.82
CA ILE A 140 6.81 -12.87 -2.20
C ILE A 140 7.49 -14.23 -2.40
N GLU A 141 8.75 -14.37 -1.97
CA GLU A 141 9.52 -15.61 -2.06
C GLU A 141 8.87 -16.73 -1.24
N SER A 142 8.46 -16.44 0.00
CA SER A 142 7.82 -17.41 0.89
C SER A 142 6.50 -17.91 0.32
N ILE A 143 5.63 -17.01 -0.20
CA ILE A 143 4.38 -17.39 -0.85
C ILE A 143 4.65 -18.34 -2.03
N ASN A 144 5.53 -17.95 -2.95
CA ASN A 144 5.75 -18.70 -4.18
C ASN A 144 6.47 -20.03 -3.94
N ARG A 145 7.37 -20.12 -2.96
CA ARG A 145 8.17 -21.30 -2.72
C ARG A 145 7.55 -22.26 -1.69
N SER A 146 7.15 -21.74 -0.52
CA SER A 146 6.71 -22.59 0.58
C SER A 146 5.31 -23.17 0.35
N ILE A 147 4.40 -22.40 -0.21
CA ILE A 147 3.03 -22.85 -0.50
C ILE A 147 3.03 -23.84 -1.67
N ALA A 148 3.76 -23.56 -2.74
CA ALA A 148 3.91 -24.47 -3.88
C ALA A 148 4.54 -25.82 -3.47
N ALA A 149 5.39 -25.85 -2.45
CA ALA A 149 5.92 -27.07 -1.87
C ALA A 149 4.94 -27.81 -0.94
N GLY A 150 3.74 -27.27 -0.69
CA GLY A 150 2.74 -27.84 0.21
C GLY A 150 3.05 -27.68 1.69
N THR A 151 4.02 -26.87 2.04
CA THR A 151 4.48 -26.60 3.42
C THR A 151 4.63 -25.10 3.63
N PRO A 152 3.52 -24.35 3.73
CA PRO A 152 3.56 -22.91 3.91
C PRO A 152 4.36 -22.55 5.16
N GLU A 153 5.22 -21.55 5.06
CA GLU A 153 6.07 -21.07 6.15
C GLU A 153 5.25 -20.33 7.21
N CYS A 154 4.21 -19.62 6.77
CA CYS A 154 3.26 -18.93 7.64
C CYS A 154 1.85 -19.47 7.44
N ASP A 155 1.01 -19.35 8.48
CA ASP A 155 -0.39 -19.78 8.45
C ASP A 155 -1.27 -18.73 7.76
N ILE A 156 -0.85 -17.48 7.77
CA ILE A 156 -1.50 -16.34 7.16
C ILE A 156 -0.41 -15.48 6.52
N TYR A 157 -0.68 -14.86 5.40
CA TYR A 157 0.18 -13.84 4.81
C TYR A 157 -0.60 -12.55 4.66
N LEU A 158 0.02 -11.43 5.03
CA LEU A 158 -0.38 -10.13 4.55
C LEU A 158 0.23 -9.92 3.16
N THR A 159 -0.55 -9.45 2.22
CA THR A 159 -0.16 -9.28 0.82
C THR A 159 -0.56 -7.91 0.31
N ASP A 160 0.28 -7.33 -0.54
CA ASP A 160 -0.17 -6.34 -1.51
C ASP A 160 -0.90 -7.03 -2.66
N LEU A 161 -1.74 -6.31 -3.39
CA LEU A 161 -2.47 -6.87 -4.53
C LEU A 161 -1.54 -7.37 -5.65
N GLN A 162 -0.34 -6.77 -5.78
CA GLN A 162 0.64 -7.15 -6.80
C GLN A 162 1.10 -8.61 -6.68
N PHE A 163 1.10 -9.18 -5.46
CA PHE A 163 1.44 -10.59 -5.25
C PHE A 163 0.31 -11.41 -4.64
N GLY A 164 -0.67 -10.80 -3.99
CA GLY A 164 -1.87 -11.48 -3.49
C GLY A 164 -2.75 -12.00 -4.62
N ILE A 165 -3.04 -11.19 -5.64
CA ILE A 165 -3.83 -11.62 -6.81
C ILE A 165 -3.13 -12.74 -7.59
N PRO A 166 -1.83 -12.66 -7.93
CA PRO A 166 -1.11 -13.78 -8.51
C PRO A 166 -1.15 -15.06 -7.68
N ALA A 167 -1.05 -14.95 -6.35
CA ALA A 167 -1.15 -16.11 -5.47
C ALA A 167 -2.53 -16.80 -5.58
N VAL A 168 -3.62 -16.01 -5.59
CA VAL A 168 -4.98 -16.53 -5.82
C VAL A 168 -5.09 -17.18 -7.20
N ALA A 169 -4.64 -16.50 -8.26
CA ALA A 169 -4.70 -17.01 -9.63
C ALA A 169 -3.92 -18.31 -9.83
N ASN A 170 -2.85 -18.52 -9.06
CA ASN A 170 -2.05 -19.74 -9.07
C ASN A 170 -2.55 -20.82 -8.10
N GLY A 171 -3.71 -20.63 -7.45
CA GLY A 171 -4.29 -21.59 -6.53
C GLY A 171 -3.49 -21.77 -5.22
N LEU A 172 -2.75 -20.73 -4.80
CA LEU A 172 -1.94 -20.78 -3.57
C LEU A 172 -2.72 -20.30 -2.33
N ALA A 173 -3.87 -19.66 -2.51
CA ALA A 173 -4.74 -19.19 -1.44
C ALA A 173 -5.95 -20.10 -1.24
N GLN A 174 -6.38 -20.26 0.02
CA GLN A 174 -7.63 -20.94 0.39
C GLN A 174 -8.84 -20.08 0.03
N LYS A 175 -9.86 -20.68 -0.54
CA LYS A 175 -11.16 -20.06 -0.70
C LYS A 175 -11.90 -20.05 0.63
N LEU A 176 -12.28 -18.86 1.11
CA LEU A 176 -12.87 -18.72 2.44
C LEU A 176 -14.23 -19.43 2.55
N GLU A 177 -15.01 -19.45 1.49
CA GLU A 177 -16.29 -20.17 1.42
C GLU A 177 -16.14 -21.67 1.69
N ASP A 178 -14.99 -22.26 1.37
CA ASP A 178 -14.73 -23.68 1.53
C ASP A 178 -14.23 -24.04 2.95
N ILE A 179 -13.64 -23.08 3.66
CA ILE A 179 -13.03 -23.32 4.96
C ILE A 179 -13.79 -22.73 6.14
N VAL A 180 -14.73 -21.81 5.90
CA VAL A 180 -15.49 -21.10 6.95
C VAL A 180 -16.97 -21.42 6.82
N PRO A 181 -17.55 -22.22 7.71
CA PRO A 181 -18.99 -22.45 7.76
C PRO A 181 -19.77 -21.15 8.01
N GLY A 182 -20.80 -20.87 7.20
CA GLY A 182 -21.60 -19.65 7.35
C GLY A 182 -20.90 -18.38 6.89
N TYR A 183 -19.91 -18.51 6.04
CA TYR A 183 -19.09 -17.44 5.49
C TYR A 183 -19.87 -16.16 5.10
N THR A 184 -21.00 -16.27 4.40
CA THR A 184 -21.83 -15.14 3.97
C THR A 184 -22.31 -14.27 5.13
N ASP A 185 -22.64 -14.88 6.27
CA ASP A 185 -23.12 -14.15 7.45
C ASP A 185 -22.00 -13.36 8.15
N MET A 186 -20.75 -13.81 7.99
CA MET A 186 -19.59 -13.16 8.55
C MET A 186 -19.15 -11.97 7.72
N PHE A 187 -19.16 -12.11 6.41
CA PHE A 187 -18.57 -11.11 5.53
C PHE A 187 -19.53 -10.00 5.12
N ASP A 188 -20.83 -10.15 5.25
CA ASP A 188 -21.78 -9.03 5.15
C ASP A 188 -21.58 -7.97 6.24
N LYS A 189 -20.83 -8.29 7.30
CA LYS A 189 -20.55 -7.39 8.43
C LYS A 189 -19.13 -6.83 8.43
N GLN A 190 -18.25 -7.39 7.64
CA GLN A 190 -16.84 -6.97 7.57
C GLN A 190 -16.51 -6.45 6.18
N ILE A 191 -15.59 -5.51 6.14
CA ILE A 191 -15.25 -4.86 4.90
C ILE A 191 -14.39 -5.78 4.07
N ILE A 192 -15.06 -6.56 3.25
CA ILE A 192 -14.44 -7.14 2.08
C ILE A 192 -14.47 -6.08 1.01
N LEU A 193 -13.36 -5.86 0.35
CA LEU A 193 -13.36 -5.08 -0.86
C LEU A 193 -14.26 -5.75 -1.89
N LYS A 194 -15.40 -5.17 -2.14
CA LYS A 194 -16.33 -5.62 -3.17
C LYS A 194 -15.68 -5.89 -4.54
N PRO A 195 -14.62 -5.14 -4.96
CA PRO A 195 -13.89 -5.48 -6.18
C PRO A 195 -13.14 -6.82 -6.16
N MET A 196 -12.95 -7.42 -4.96
CA MET A 196 -12.22 -8.67 -4.76
C MET A 196 -13.15 -9.82 -4.36
N ASP A 197 -14.44 -9.66 -4.56
CA ASP A 197 -15.44 -10.67 -4.26
C ASP A 197 -15.45 -11.85 -5.25
N SER A 198 -16.36 -12.79 -5.03
CA SER A 198 -16.54 -13.99 -5.86
C SER A 198 -16.78 -13.70 -7.34
N SER A 199 -17.26 -12.50 -7.71
CA SER A 199 -17.49 -12.13 -9.11
C SER A 199 -16.17 -11.81 -9.84
N THR A 200 -15.16 -11.38 -9.11
CA THR A 200 -13.84 -11.00 -9.67
C THR A 200 -12.87 -12.18 -9.73
N LEU A 201 -12.77 -12.96 -8.64
CA LEU A 201 -11.77 -14.03 -8.50
C LEU A 201 -12.38 -15.44 -8.41
N GLY A 202 -13.69 -15.59 -8.63
CA GLY A 202 -14.39 -16.88 -8.51
C GLY A 202 -14.62 -17.34 -7.07
N GLY A 203 -14.29 -16.52 -6.08
CA GLY A 203 -14.46 -16.76 -4.65
C GLY A 203 -13.80 -15.67 -3.84
N THR A 204 -13.94 -15.72 -2.52
CA THR A 204 -13.27 -14.80 -1.61
C THR A 204 -12.02 -15.45 -1.05
N TYR A 205 -10.89 -14.83 -1.29
CA TYR A 205 -9.56 -15.32 -0.91
C TYR A 205 -8.79 -14.30 -0.07
N LEU A 206 -9.01 -13.01 -0.35
CA LEU A 206 -8.31 -11.90 0.27
C LEU A 206 -9.26 -11.14 1.17
N PHE A 207 -8.80 -10.83 2.38
CA PHE A 207 -9.58 -10.13 3.39
C PHE A 207 -8.75 -9.09 4.13
N THR A 208 -9.40 -8.13 4.78
CA THR A 208 -8.74 -7.05 5.50
C THR A 208 -9.47 -6.71 6.80
N GLU A 209 -8.76 -6.15 7.74
CA GLU A 209 -9.33 -5.58 8.96
C GLU A 209 -9.75 -4.11 8.79
N GLN A 210 -9.31 -3.48 7.71
CA GLN A 210 -9.51 -2.04 7.53
C GLN A 210 -10.90 -1.71 6.99
N GLY A 211 -11.54 -0.77 7.67
CA GLY A 211 -12.90 -0.37 7.34
C GLY A 211 -13.02 0.65 6.22
N LEU A 212 -12.42 1.78 6.29
CA LEU A 212 -12.58 2.91 5.35
C LEU A 212 -11.59 4.05 5.68
N PRO A 213 -11.49 4.99 4.78
CA PRO A 213 -11.57 4.87 3.34
C PRO A 213 -10.27 4.28 2.85
N GLN A 214 -10.34 3.49 1.83
CA GLN A 214 -9.14 3.00 1.19
C GLN A 214 -8.37 4.19 0.63
N ASN A 215 -7.09 4.24 0.91
CA ASN A 215 -6.25 5.34 0.49
C ASN A 215 -6.30 5.50 -1.02
N GLY A 216 -6.82 6.63 -1.49
CA GLY A 216 -6.68 7.04 -2.87
C GLY A 216 -5.22 7.39 -3.18
N ILE A 217 -4.90 7.47 -4.47
CA ILE A 217 -3.69 8.15 -4.93
C ILE A 217 -4.02 9.58 -5.34
N TYR A 218 -3.11 10.48 -5.09
CA TYR A 218 -3.24 11.89 -5.41
C TYR A 218 -1.89 12.50 -5.75
N LEU A 219 -1.89 13.73 -6.22
CA LEU A 219 -0.66 14.51 -6.34
C LEU A 219 -0.45 15.31 -5.06
N GLY A 220 0.69 15.09 -4.40
CA GLY A 220 1.23 16.01 -3.42
C GLY A 220 1.93 17.17 -4.13
N TYR A 221 1.90 18.35 -3.55
CA TYR A 221 2.66 19.50 -4.07
C TYR A 221 3.21 20.36 -2.96
N ASN A 222 4.41 20.87 -3.21
CA ASN A 222 5.08 21.83 -2.35
C ASN A 222 4.43 23.20 -2.56
N TRP A 223 3.52 23.55 -1.66
CA TRP A 223 2.78 24.81 -1.74
C TRP A 223 3.71 26.02 -1.55
N THR A 224 4.66 25.93 -0.64
CA THR A 224 5.65 27.01 -0.44
C THR A 224 6.34 27.37 -1.74
N MET A 225 6.80 26.37 -2.48
CA MET A 225 7.45 26.59 -3.78
C MET A 225 6.48 27.14 -4.85
N MET A 226 5.23 26.66 -4.87
CA MET A 226 4.21 27.13 -5.81
C MET A 226 3.81 28.58 -5.52
N GLU A 227 3.66 28.94 -4.25
CA GLU A 227 3.34 30.31 -3.83
C GLU A 227 4.47 31.29 -4.20
N GLU A 228 5.74 30.90 -3.99
CA GLU A 228 6.92 31.69 -4.41
C GLU A 228 6.94 31.93 -5.94
N LEU A 229 6.47 30.96 -6.71
CA LEU A 229 6.36 31.10 -8.18
C LEU A 229 5.11 31.85 -8.63
N GLY A 230 4.23 32.22 -7.70
CA GLY A 230 3.00 32.95 -7.98
C GLY A 230 1.93 32.11 -8.64
N PHE A 231 1.92 30.79 -8.43
CA PHE A 231 0.90 29.89 -8.96
C PHE A 231 -0.40 30.00 -8.17
N GLU A 232 -1.52 29.84 -8.87
CA GLU A 232 -2.80 29.61 -8.21
C GLU A 232 -2.81 28.20 -7.61
N ASP A 233 -3.44 28.05 -6.44
CA ASP A 233 -3.53 26.77 -5.73
C ASP A 233 -4.21 25.71 -6.62
N PRO A 234 -3.57 24.55 -6.86
CA PRO A 234 -4.16 23.43 -7.59
C PRO A 234 -5.51 22.98 -7.04
N GLN A 235 -5.75 23.03 -5.73
CA GLN A 235 -7.06 22.74 -5.14
C GLN A 235 -8.14 23.73 -5.59
N GLU A 236 -7.80 25.02 -5.65
CA GLU A 236 -8.72 26.04 -6.15
C GLU A 236 -9.02 25.85 -7.64
N LEU A 237 -8.01 25.53 -8.43
CA LEU A 237 -8.19 25.18 -9.85
C LEU A 237 -9.08 23.94 -10.01
N TYR A 238 -8.89 22.92 -9.14
CA TYR A 238 -9.72 21.73 -9.14
C TYR A 238 -11.18 22.07 -8.83
N ARG A 239 -11.45 22.83 -7.76
CA ARG A 239 -12.82 23.26 -7.38
C ARG A 239 -13.50 24.08 -8.48
N LYS A 240 -12.72 24.83 -9.27
CA LYS A 240 -13.19 25.59 -10.45
C LYS A 240 -13.34 24.75 -11.71
N GLY A 241 -12.95 23.47 -11.70
CA GLY A 241 -12.93 22.61 -12.87
C GLY A 241 -11.86 23.00 -13.91
N GLN A 242 -10.82 23.70 -13.45
CA GLN A 242 -9.70 24.21 -14.26
C GLN A 242 -8.39 23.45 -14.06
N TRP A 243 -8.36 22.46 -13.13
CA TRP A 243 -7.23 21.57 -12.96
C TRP A 243 -7.24 20.50 -14.04
N THR A 244 -6.57 20.79 -15.18
CA THR A 244 -6.52 19.99 -16.40
C THR A 244 -5.10 19.51 -16.70
N TRP A 245 -4.94 18.62 -17.66
CA TRP A 245 -3.64 18.16 -18.13
C TRP A 245 -2.76 19.31 -18.64
N GLU A 246 -3.36 20.29 -19.33
CA GLU A 246 -2.63 21.48 -19.81
C GLU A 246 -2.10 22.28 -18.62
N LYS A 247 -2.92 22.47 -17.59
CA LYS A 247 -2.51 23.21 -16.38
C LYS A 247 -1.45 22.45 -15.59
N PHE A 248 -1.59 21.14 -15.45
CA PHE A 248 -0.59 20.27 -14.82
C PHE A 248 0.77 20.38 -15.55
N ARG A 249 0.78 20.29 -16.88
CA ARG A 249 2.00 20.46 -17.69
C ARG A 249 2.60 21.86 -17.56
N GLU A 250 1.76 22.90 -17.60
CA GLU A 250 2.20 24.29 -17.39
C GLU A 250 2.96 24.43 -16.07
N TYR A 251 2.39 23.90 -14.98
CA TYR A 251 3.00 23.96 -13.66
C TYR A 251 4.28 23.09 -13.60
N ALA A 252 4.24 21.90 -14.14
CA ALA A 252 5.42 21.04 -14.17
C ALA A 252 6.58 21.69 -14.94
N ALA A 253 6.31 22.28 -16.10
CA ALA A 253 7.33 22.96 -16.88
C ALA A 253 7.90 24.20 -16.16
N ALA A 254 7.05 25.04 -15.58
CA ALA A 254 7.48 26.25 -14.88
C ALA A 254 8.18 25.96 -13.52
N GLY A 255 7.85 24.82 -12.88
CA GLY A 255 8.52 24.35 -11.67
C GLY A 255 9.90 23.74 -11.91
N THR A 256 10.23 23.41 -13.17
CA THR A 256 11.51 22.77 -13.52
C THR A 256 12.60 23.83 -13.62
N ARG A 257 13.66 23.71 -12.81
CA ARG A 257 14.65 24.78 -12.67
C ARG A 257 16.06 24.23 -12.46
N ASP A 258 17.00 24.87 -13.09
CA ASP A 258 18.43 24.90 -12.74
C ASP A 258 18.64 26.11 -11.83
N THR A 259 18.84 25.87 -10.53
CA THR A 259 18.89 26.93 -9.51
C THR A 259 20.29 27.54 -9.34
N ASN A 260 21.31 26.83 -9.81
CA ASN A 260 22.71 27.23 -9.69
C ASN A 260 23.35 27.65 -11.02
N ASN A 261 22.62 27.50 -12.15
CA ASN A 261 23.02 27.80 -13.53
C ASN A 261 24.24 26.98 -13.99
N ASP A 262 24.35 25.71 -13.57
CA ASP A 262 25.40 24.79 -14.04
C ASP A 262 25.02 23.98 -15.29
N GLY A 263 23.80 24.13 -15.74
CA GLY A 263 23.24 23.42 -16.91
C GLY A 263 22.55 22.09 -16.55
N THR A 264 22.45 21.79 -15.25
CA THR A 264 21.75 20.60 -14.72
C THR A 264 20.47 21.04 -14.03
N VAL A 265 19.38 20.29 -14.19
CA VAL A 265 18.14 20.55 -13.48
C VAL A 265 18.28 20.10 -12.02
N ASP A 266 18.12 21.03 -11.07
CA ASP A 266 18.14 20.75 -9.64
C ASP A 266 16.75 20.40 -9.13
N ILE A 267 15.71 21.07 -9.62
CA ILE A 267 14.31 20.90 -9.21
C ILE A 267 13.47 20.58 -10.44
N TYR A 268 12.77 19.48 -10.37
CA TYR A 268 11.80 19.11 -11.41
C TYR A 268 10.38 19.52 -11.00
N GLY A 269 9.56 19.84 -11.98
CA GLY A 269 8.17 20.18 -11.71
C GLY A 269 7.33 19.01 -11.26
N PHE A 270 7.73 17.78 -11.60
CA PHE A 270 7.06 16.55 -11.19
C PHE A 270 8.06 15.41 -10.93
N GLY A 271 7.69 14.49 -10.04
CA GLY A 271 8.43 13.24 -9.78
C GLY A 271 7.60 12.21 -9.02
N GLY A 272 8.23 11.11 -8.64
CA GLY A 272 7.62 10.08 -7.79
C GLY A 272 7.39 8.75 -8.47
N ILE A 273 6.49 7.96 -7.94
CA ILE A 273 6.24 6.56 -8.30
C ILE A 273 5.52 6.47 -9.63
N PHE A 274 6.16 5.86 -10.64
CA PHE A 274 5.61 5.82 -11.99
C PHE A 274 4.29 5.03 -12.11
N THR A 275 4.10 3.99 -11.29
CA THR A 275 2.87 3.20 -11.29
C THR A 275 1.67 4.01 -10.82
N ASP A 276 1.85 4.89 -9.84
CA ASP A 276 0.83 5.81 -9.37
C ASP A 276 0.49 6.86 -10.43
N LEU A 277 1.52 7.40 -11.10
CA LEU A 277 1.32 8.33 -12.22
C LEU A 277 0.50 7.69 -13.34
N VAL A 278 0.87 6.46 -13.74
CA VAL A 278 0.15 5.71 -14.78
C VAL A 278 -1.31 5.49 -14.38
N ASN A 279 -1.55 4.95 -13.18
CA ASN A 279 -2.91 4.74 -12.66
C ASN A 279 -3.70 6.04 -12.60
N GLY A 280 -3.11 7.09 -12.04
CA GLY A 280 -3.76 8.38 -11.87
C GLY A 280 -4.18 9.00 -13.20
N LEU A 281 -3.31 9.05 -14.19
CA LEU A 281 -3.60 9.66 -15.48
C LEU A 281 -4.51 8.77 -16.35
N VAL A 282 -4.28 7.46 -16.39
CA VAL A 282 -5.11 6.53 -17.18
C VAL A 282 -6.55 6.51 -16.68
N MET A 283 -6.75 6.29 -15.36
CA MET A 283 -8.09 6.17 -14.79
C MET A 283 -8.89 7.47 -14.86
N ASN A 284 -8.23 8.61 -14.64
CA ASN A 284 -8.89 9.92 -14.69
C ASN A 284 -9.04 10.46 -16.12
N ASN A 285 -8.52 9.75 -17.13
CA ASN A 285 -8.87 9.94 -18.53
C ASN A 285 -9.94 8.95 -19.03
N GLY A 286 -10.52 8.14 -18.12
CA GLY A 286 -11.53 7.13 -18.48
C GLY A 286 -10.94 5.86 -19.10
N GLY A 287 -9.62 5.70 -19.06
CA GLY A 287 -8.89 4.53 -19.52
C GLY A 287 -8.80 3.42 -18.45
N SER A 288 -8.21 2.33 -18.87
CA SER A 288 -7.83 1.17 -18.07
C SER A 288 -6.77 0.40 -18.84
N ILE A 289 -5.85 -0.25 -18.16
CA ILE A 289 -4.86 -1.12 -18.81
C ILE A 289 -5.38 -2.54 -18.89
N ALA A 290 -5.81 -3.10 -17.75
CA ALA A 290 -6.25 -4.50 -17.63
C ALA A 290 -7.48 -4.61 -16.71
N ALA A 291 -8.62 -4.08 -17.16
CA ALA A 291 -9.89 -4.19 -16.45
C ALA A 291 -10.78 -5.24 -17.09
N GLY A 292 -11.20 -6.25 -16.31
CA GLY A 292 -12.02 -7.34 -16.81
C GLY A 292 -11.25 -8.32 -17.71
N LYS A 293 -11.87 -8.76 -18.81
CA LYS A 293 -11.33 -9.83 -19.67
C LYS A 293 -10.60 -9.32 -20.92
N ASN A 294 -10.69 -8.05 -21.21
CA ASN A 294 -10.11 -7.46 -22.42
C ASN A 294 -9.01 -6.47 -22.07
N GLU A 295 -8.00 -6.43 -22.88
CA GLU A 295 -6.98 -5.39 -22.80
C GLU A 295 -7.60 -4.01 -23.02
N GLY A 296 -7.15 -3.04 -22.26
CA GLY A 296 -7.54 -1.63 -22.39
C GLY A 296 -6.38 -0.71 -22.74
N ILE A 297 -5.17 -1.29 -22.86
CA ILE A 297 -3.95 -0.51 -23.12
C ILE A 297 -4.00 0.20 -24.46
N SER A 298 -4.69 -0.39 -25.46
CA SER A 298 -4.86 0.20 -26.80
C SER A 298 -6.04 1.16 -26.91
N SER A 299 -6.80 1.37 -25.84
CA SER A 299 -7.91 2.34 -25.86
C SER A 299 -7.39 3.76 -26.07
N LYS A 300 -8.19 4.59 -26.75
CA LYS A 300 -7.85 5.99 -26.97
C LYS A 300 -7.48 6.70 -25.67
N ALA A 301 -8.28 6.49 -24.61
CA ALA A 301 -8.09 7.13 -23.32
C ALA A 301 -6.77 6.72 -22.64
N THR A 302 -6.39 5.44 -22.73
CA THR A 302 -5.12 4.94 -22.19
C THR A 302 -3.94 5.48 -22.99
N VAL A 303 -4.00 5.42 -24.32
CA VAL A 303 -2.93 5.93 -25.19
C VAL A 303 -2.70 7.43 -24.97
N GLU A 304 -3.75 8.24 -24.86
CA GLU A 304 -3.63 9.67 -24.53
C GLU A 304 -2.88 9.91 -23.22
N ALA A 305 -3.15 9.10 -22.18
CA ALA A 305 -2.44 9.21 -20.91
C ALA A 305 -0.96 8.81 -21.01
N LEU A 306 -0.66 7.75 -21.75
CA LEU A 306 0.72 7.33 -22.02
C LEU A 306 1.49 8.37 -22.86
N GLU A 307 0.84 9.03 -23.80
CA GLU A 307 1.43 10.13 -24.56
C GLU A 307 1.70 11.36 -23.68
N LEU A 308 0.80 11.66 -22.71
CA LEU A 308 1.06 12.73 -21.74
C LEU A 308 2.29 12.40 -20.88
N ILE A 309 2.41 11.14 -20.40
CA ILE A 309 3.58 10.71 -19.64
C ILE A 309 4.85 10.88 -20.48
N ASN A 310 4.85 10.36 -21.70
CA ASN A 310 5.96 10.55 -22.62
C ASN A 310 6.30 12.02 -22.86
N GLN A 311 5.28 12.88 -22.94
CA GLN A 311 5.46 14.33 -23.07
C GLN A 311 6.20 14.93 -21.87
N LEU A 312 5.79 14.59 -20.65
CA LEU A 312 6.41 15.11 -19.41
C LEU A 312 7.88 14.71 -19.28
N TYR A 313 8.20 13.45 -19.58
CA TYR A 313 9.54 12.90 -19.39
C TYR A 313 10.49 13.19 -20.55
N ASN A 314 10.01 13.17 -21.78
CA ASN A 314 10.89 13.12 -22.95
C ASN A 314 10.85 14.37 -23.83
N VAL A 315 9.81 15.18 -23.72
CA VAL A 315 9.66 16.40 -24.53
C VAL A 315 9.77 17.65 -23.65
N ASP A 316 8.92 17.76 -22.63
CA ASP A 316 8.93 18.89 -21.71
C ASP A 316 10.11 18.82 -20.73
N LEU A 317 10.65 17.61 -20.50
CA LEU A 317 11.74 17.32 -19.55
C LEU A 317 11.42 17.87 -18.16
N SER A 318 10.15 17.91 -17.80
CA SER A 318 9.64 18.47 -16.55
C SER A 318 9.41 17.43 -15.47
N ALA A 319 9.47 16.15 -15.82
CA ALA A 319 9.41 15.03 -14.88
C ALA A 319 10.83 14.53 -14.57
N ARG A 320 11.09 14.30 -13.27
CA ARG A 320 12.36 13.78 -12.78
C ARG A 320 12.56 12.36 -13.36
N PRO A 321 13.73 12.08 -13.96
CA PRO A 321 14.03 10.73 -14.43
C PRO A 321 13.87 9.69 -13.31
N TRP A 322 13.23 8.56 -13.65
CA TRP A 322 13.08 7.45 -12.73
C TRP A 322 14.43 6.80 -12.45
N ASN A 323 14.77 6.67 -11.15
CA ASN A 323 15.94 5.94 -10.72
C ASN A 323 15.56 4.47 -10.51
N ALA A 324 16.00 3.58 -11.41
CA ALA A 324 15.69 2.15 -11.34
C ALA A 324 16.49 1.42 -10.25
N ASP A 325 17.62 1.99 -9.84
CA ASP A 325 18.55 1.36 -8.90
C ASP A 325 18.25 1.72 -7.44
N ASP A 326 17.47 2.80 -7.21
CA ASP A 326 17.16 3.27 -5.87
C ASP A 326 15.70 3.77 -5.77
N TRP A 327 14.87 2.93 -5.17
CA TRP A 327 13.48 3.26 -4.88
C TRP A 327 13.34 4.48 -3.97
N ASN A 328 14.20 4.56 -2.93
CA ASN A 328 14.14 5.64 -1.95
C ASN A 328 14.47 6.99 -2.58
N ASP A 329 15.40 7.04 -3.54
CA ASP A 329 15.69 8.27 -4.27
C ASP A 329 14.46 8.83 -5.01
N ASN A 330 13.60 7.95 -5.54
CA ASN A 330 12.34 8.38 -6.16
C ASN A 330 11.31 8.83 -5.11
N LEU A 331 11.25 8.14 -3.97
CA LEU A 331 10.31 8.44 -2.90
C LEU A 331 10.68 9.75 -2.19
N LEU A 332 11.94 9.92 -1.83
CA LEU A 332 12.43 11.05 -1.04
C LEU A 332 12.62 12.35 -1.85
N ALA A 333 12.53 12.28 -3.17
CA ALA A 333 12.78 13.44 -4.02
C ALA A 333 11.93 14.68 -3.65
N TRP A 334 10.73 14.49 -3.12
CA TRP A 334 9.86 15.59 -2.73
C TRP A 334 10.24 16.18 -1.36
N SER A 335 10.54 15.35 -0.36
CA SER A 335 10.99 15.82 0.96
C SER A 335 12.37 16.50 0.90
N ASP A 336 13.20 16.07 -0.04
CA ASP A 336 14.47 16.73 -0.38
C ASP A 336 14.30 18.05 -1.15
N GLY A 337 13.07 18.44 -1.51
CA GLY A 337 12.79 19.63 -2.30
C GLY A 337 13.23 19.55 -3.77
N LYS A 338 13.51 18.36 -4.29
CA LYS A 338 13.95 18.12 -5.68
C LYS A 338 12.80 18.07 -6.69
N VAL A 339 11.56 18.00 -6.22
CA VAL A 339 10.36 18.05 -7.06
C VAL A 339 9.30 18.98 -6.48
N MET A 340 8.56 19.66 -7.34
CA MET A 340 7.48 20.55 -6.92
C MET A 340 6.16 19.81 -6.74
N MET A 341 5.84 18.86 -7.62
CA MET A 341 4.68 17.97 -7.53
C MET A 341 5.15 16.52 -7.45
N TRP A 342 4.42 15.69 -6.72
CA TRP A 342 4.84 14.33 -6.44
C TRP A 342 3.64 13.38 -6.40
N THR A 343 3.84 12.09 -6.77
CA THR A 343 2.84 11.05 -6.55
C THR A 343 2.73 10.77 -5.06
N ALA A 344 1.57 10.98 -4.45
CA ALA A 344 1.40 10.93 -3.01
C ALA A 344 0.37 9.88 -2.57
N GLN A 345 0.71 9.24 -1.46
CA GLN A 345 -0.18 8.38 -0.68
C GLN A 345 -0.04 8.76 0.79
N ALA A 346 -1.10 8.58 1.60
CA ALA A 346 -1.12 9.01 3.00
C ALA A 346 0.06 8.45 3.81
N TRP A 347 0.35 7.15 3.68
CA TRP A 347 1.45 6.51 4.42
C TRP A 347 2.82 7.12 4.11
N ALA A 348 3.07 7.46 2.84
CA ALA A 348 4.34 8.03 2.42
C ALA A 348 4.50 9.48 2.90
N LEU A 349 3.42 10.27 2.88
CA LEU A 349 3.42 11.60 3.49
C LEU A 349 3.73 11.53 4.99
N LYS A 350 3.08 10.62 5.70
CA LYS A 350 3.27 10.43 7.15
C LYS A 350 4.69 9.99 7.49
N GLN A 351 5.25 9.07 6.72
CA GLN A 351 6.62 8.58 6.92
C GLN A 351 7.64 9.72 6.88
N GLU A 352 7.52 10.64 5.94
CA GLU A 352 8.45 11.75 5.79
C GLU A 352 8.29 12.80 6.91
N VAL A 353 7.03 13.06 7.31
CA VAL A 353 6.76 13.94 8.45
C VAL A 353 7.34 13.36 9.73
N ASP A 354 7.11 12.07 9.98
CA ASP A 354 7.62 11.40 11.19
C ASP A 354 9.14 11.32 11.19
N ALA A 355 9.78 11.12 10.05
CA ALA A 355 11.23 11.13 9.91
C ALA A 355 11.80 12.52 10.28
N ALA A 356 11.23 13.60 9.76
CA ALA A 356 11.63 14.95 10.09
C ALA A 356 11.50 15.24 11.60
N ILE A 357 10.35 14.87 12.20
CA ILE A 357 10.10 15.06 13.64
C ILE A 357 11.10 14.25 14.47
N SER A 358 11.40 13.01 14.10
CA SER A 358 12.36 12.16 14.83
C SER A 358 13.79 12.70 14.79
N GLU A 359 14.13 13.44 13.75
CA GLU A 359 15.41 14.16 13.62
C GLU A 359 15.39 15.53 14.31
N GLY A 360 14.28 15.90 14.97
CA GLY A 360 14.11 17.18 15.66
C GLY A 360 13.94 18.37 14.72
N SER A 361 13.47 18.10 13.50
CA SER A 361 13.20 19.07 12.46
C SER A 361 11.72 19.04 12.04
N GLU A 362 11.34 19.93 11.16
CA GLU A 362 10.06 19.93 10.44
C GLU A 362 10.36 19.90 8.94
N LEU A 363 9.40 19.46 8.13
CA LEU A 363 9.54 19.61 6.69
C LEU A 363 9.73 21.11 6.37
N PRO A 364 10.69 21.45 5.51
CA PRO A 364 11.02 22.86 5.25
C PRO A 364 9.99 23.59 4.37
N PHE A 365 8.84 22.98 4.12
CA PHE A 365 7.78 23.53 3.28
C PHE A 365 6.38 23.01 3.69
N GLU A 366 5.38 23.80 3.39
CA GLU A 366 3.98 23.35 3.44
C GLU A 366 3.67 22.50 2.20
N TYR A 367 3.14 21.30 2.42
CA TYR A 367 2.60 20.49 1.33
C TYR A 367 1.07 20.46 1.36
N ARG A 368 0.50 20.25 0.20
CA ARG A 368 -0.94 20.06 -0.01
C ARG A 368 -1.15 18.92 -1.00
N ILE A 369 -2.37 18.46 -1.14
CA ILE A 369 -2.72 17.44 -2.10
C ILE A 369 -3.83 17.90 -3.05
N VAL A 370 -3.88 17.31 -4.24
CA VAL A 370 -4.92 17.52 -5.24
C VAL A 370 -5.13 16.22 -6.01
N PRO A 371 -6.35 15.91 -6.50
CA PRO A 371 -6.55 14.75 -7.37
C PRO A 371 -5.69 14.85 -8.64
N TYR A 372 -5.40 13.69 -9.25
CA TYR A 372 -4.86 13.71 -10.60
C TYR A 372 -5.80 14.47 -11.54
N PRO A 373 -5.27 15.31 -12.44
CA PRO A 373 -6.11 16.10 -13.33
C PRO A 373 -6.90 15.22 -14.29
N ALA A 374 -8.18 15.55 -14.49
CA ALA A 374 -9.00 14.86 -15.47
C ALA A 374 -8.46 15.06 -16.88
N GLY A 375 -8.38 13.98 -17.65
CA GLY A 375 -7.96 14.02 -19.03
C GLY A 375 -9.11 14.35 -19.99
N PRO A 376 -8.79 14.60 -21.27
CA PRO A 376 -9.77 15.05 -22.27
C PRO A 376 -10.84 14.01 -22.61
N SER A 377 -10.56 12.72 -22.40
CA SER A 377 -11.51 11.61 -22.61
C SER A 377 -12.23 11.18 -21.35
N GLY A 378 -11.88 11.76 -20.17
CA GLY A 378 -12.45 11.41 -18.86
C GLY A 378 -13.87 11.99 -18.64
N ASP A 379 -14.60 11.38 -17.70
CA ASP A 379 -15.94 11.80 -17.29
C ASP A 379 -15.95 12.88 -16.19
N LYS A 380 -14.77 13.42 -15.86
CA LYS A 380 -14.50 14.42 -14.80
C LYS A 380 -14.76 13.91 -13.37
N LYS A 381 -14.96 12.62 -13.18
CA LYS A 381 -14.94 12.01 -11.85
C LYS A 381 -13.50 11.65 -11.48
N ILE A 382 -13.23 11.66 -10.18
CA ILE A 382 -11.94 11.22 -9.66
C ILE A 382 -12.00 9.71 -9.47
N TYR A 383 -10.97 9.02 -9.93
CA TYR A 383 -10.78 7.61 -9.76
C TYR A 383 -9.40 7.32 -9.19
N SER A 384 -9.33 6.34 -8.30
CA SER A 384 -8.08 5.82 -7.77
C SER A 384 -8.04 4.30 -7.90
N PRO A 385 -6.85 3.69 -7.99
CA PRO A 385 -6.74 2.25 -7.95
C PRO A 385 -7.15 1.73 -6.56
N VAL A 386 -7.69 0.53 -6.53
CA VAL A 386 -7.79 -0.23 -5.29
C VAL A 386 -6.38 -0.48 -4.80
N SER A 387 -6.09 -0.07 -3.58
CA SER A 387 -4.82 -0.30 -2.91
C SER A 387 -5.07 -0.83 -1.50
N GLY A 388 -4.00 -1.16 -0.80
CA GLY A 388 -4.05 -1.62 0.58
C GLY A 388 -3.56 -3.04 0.74
N ASN A 389 -3.47 -3.43 2.01
CA ASN A 389 -2.90 -4.70 2.42
C ASN A 389 -4.02 -5.70 2.72
N TRP A 390 -3.81 -6.94 2.28
CA TRP A 390 -4.81 -7.98 2.29
C TRP A 390 -4.25 -9.24 2.90
N TYR A 391 -4.96 -9.83 3.85
CA TYR A 391 -4.61 -11.13 4.37
C TYR A 391 -5.11 -12.24 3.46
N MET A 392 -4.37 -13.34 3.40
CA MET A 392 -4.79 -14.59 2.81
C MET A 392 -4.36 -15.78 3.67
N ILE A 393 -5.13 -16.88 3.61
CA ILE A 393 -4.74 -18.16 4.18
C ILE A 393 -4.20 -19.04 3.06
N PRO A 394 -2.94 -19.49 3.13
CA PRO A 394 -2.35 -20.31 2.09
C PRO A 394 -2.91 -21.73 2.07
N VAL A 395 -2.88 -22.35 0.89
CA VAL A 395 -3.15 -23.78 0.74
C VAL A 395 -2.07 -24.57 1.48
N GLY A 396 -2.46 -25.66 2.13
CA GLY A 396 -1.56 -26.52 2.92
C GLY A 396 -1.53 -26.20 4.43
N VAL A 397 -2.17 -25.14 4.87
CA VAL A 397 -2.35 -24.84 6.31
C VAL A 397 -3.23 -25.91 6.95
N LYS A 398 -2.82 -26.41 8.12
CA LYS A 398 -3.62 -27.35 8.92
C LYS A 398 -4.79 -26.62 9.56
N GLU A 399 -5.98 -27.21 9.52
CA GLU A 399 -7.21 -26.66 10.11
C GLU A 399 -7.45 -25.17 9.73
N PRO A 400 -7.44 -24.83 8.42
CA PRO A 400 -7.46 -23.44 7.99
C PRO A 400 -8.68 -22.65 8.48
N GLY A 401 -9.83 -23.32 8.63
CA GLY A 401 -11.03 -22.70 9.19
C GLY A 401 -10.86 -22.26 10.64
N LYS A 402 -10.17 -23.05 11.46
CA LYS A 402 -9.87 -22.64 12.85
C LYS A 402 -8.87 -21.49 12.90
N VAL A 403 -7.85 -21.52 12.03
CA VAL A 403 -6.88 -20.41 11.88
C VAL A 403 -7.61 -19.13 11.51
N PHE A 404 -8.52 -19.19 10.54
CA PHE A 404 -9.31 -18.04 10.16
C PHE A 404 -10.18 -17.50 11.31
N GLN A 405 -10.90 -18.38 12.04
CA GLN A 405 -11.75 -17.97 13.16
C GLN A 405 -10.97 -17.26 14.25
N VAL A 406 -9.81 -17.81 14.63
CA VAL A 406 -8.90 -17.17 15.60
C VAL A 406 -8.46 -15.80 15.11
N PHE A 407 -8.06 -15.72 13.85
CA PHE A 407 -7.54 -14.47 13.28
C PHE A 407 -8.65 -13.43 13.04
N GLU A 408 -9.86 -13.86 12.74
CA GLU A 408 -11.01 -12.94 12.62
C GLU A 408 -11.34 -12.30 13.97
N GLU A 409 -11.36 -13.08 15.08
CA GLU A 409 -11.52 -12.49 16.41
C GLU A 409 -10.33 -11.62 16.82
N PHE A 410 -9.13 -11.95 16.36
CA PHE A 410 -7.96 -11.08 16.53
C PHE A 410 -8.16 -9.75 15.84
N MET A 411 -8.62 -9.73 14.58
CA MET A 411 -8.91 -8.51 13.85
C MET A 411 -10.10 -7.74 14.45
N ASN A 412 -11.05 -8.43 15.09
CA ASN A 412 -12.22 -7.82 15.73
C ASN A 412 -11.93 -7.34 17.16
N TRP A 413 -10.73 -6.78 17.40
CA TRP A 413 -10.34 -6.19 18.69
C TRP A 413 -11.30 -5.10 19.18
N HIS A 414 -12.00 -4.45 18.27
CA HIS A 414 -12.99 -3.40 18.53
C HIS A 414 -14.37 -3.94 18.95
N LYS A 415 -14.54 -5.27 19.04
CA LYS A 415 -15.76 -5.95 19.51
C LYS A 415 -17.04 -5.52 18.75
N GLY A 416 -16.92 -5.28 17.44
CA GLY A 416 -18.00 -4.86 16.57
C GLY A 416 -18.29 -3.35 16.59
N ASP A 417 -17.59 -2.56 17.40
CA ASP A 417 -17.65 -1.10 17.35
C ASP A 417 -16.78 -0.57 16.19
N THR A 418 -17.41 -0.44 15.04
CA THR A 418 -16.72 0.02 13.83
C THR A 418 -16.20 1.45 13.93
N SER A 419 -16.69 2.26 14.86
CA SER A 419 -16.19 3.62 15.06
C SER A 419 -14.79 3.63 15.67
N LEU A 420 -14.44 2.60 16.44
CA LEU A 420 -13.07 2.42 16.95
C LEU A 420 -12.12 1.89 15.89
N ARG A 421 -12.60 0.96 15.03
CA ARG A 421 -11.82 0.43 13.91
C ARG A 421 -11.52 1.50 12.88
N ASP A 422 -12.53 2.32 12.57
CA ASP A 422 -12.50 3.34 11.53
C ASP A 422 -12.08 4.71 12.11
N ASP A 423 -11.36 4.72 13.26
CA ASP A 423 -10.79 5.93 13.87
C ASP A 423 -9.90 6.65 12.84
N PRO A 424 -10.23 7.87 12.44
CA PRO A 424 -9.52 8.57 11.39
C PRO A 424 -8.20 9.20 11.86
N THR A 425 -7.87 9.13 13.14
CA THR A 425 -6.75 9.90 13.76
C THR A 425 -5.44 9.69 13.01
N TRP A 426 -5.09 8.43 12.68
CA TRP A 426 -3.87 8.16 11.93
C TRP A 426 -3.93 8.78 10.54
N PHE A 427 -5.05 8.58 9.83
CA PHE A 427 -5.21 9.11 8.47
C PHE A 427 -5.20 10.64 8.43
N GLU A 428 -5.89 11.27 9.37
CA GLU A 428 -5.90 12.73 9.51
C GLU A 428 -4.50 13.27 9.81
N SER A 429 -3.70 12.55 10.60
CA SER A 429 -2.32 12.94 10.93
C SER A 429 -1.34 12.88 9.76
N CYS A 430 -1.74 12.28 8.62
CA CYS A 430 -0.93 12.27 7.40
C CYS A 430 -0.95 13.60 6.64
N PHE A 431 -1.79 14.55 7.05
CA PHE A 431 -2.00 15.80 6.31
C PHE A 431 -1.79 17.01 7.20
N MET A 432 -1.39 18.13 6.59
CA MET A 432 -1.16 19.37 7.33
C MET A 432 -2.45 20.16 7.58
N ARG A 433 -3.51 19.93 6.79
CA ARG A 433 -4.76 20.69 6.86
C ARG A 433 -5.97 19.78 6.68
N MET A 434 -7.10 20.15 7.26
CA MET A 434 -8.36 19.41 7.12
C MET A 434 -8.90 19.40 5.68
N GLU A 435 -8.61 20.44 4.89
CA GLU A 435 -8.98 20.48 3.47
C GLU A 435 -8.26 19.39 2.66
N ASP A 436 -7.03 19.02 3.06
CA ASP A 436 -6.29 17.94 2.43
C ASP A 436 -6.86 16.58 2.86
N VAL A 437 -7.31 16.43 4.11
CA VAL A 437 -8.02 15.23 4.58
C VAL A 437 -9.31 15.02 3.76
N GLU A 438 -10.12 16.06 3.62
CA GLU A 438 -11.35 15.99 2.81
C GLU A 438 -11.06 15.63 1.35
N MET A 439 -9.99 16.20 0.79
CA MET A 439 -9.55 15.91 -0.57
C MET A 439 -9.10 14.46 -0.74
N ALA A 440 -8.36 13.92 0.24
CA ALA A 440 -7.94 12.53 0.24
C ALA A 440 -9.13 11.58 0.30
N TYR A 441 -10.13 11.88 1.13
CA TYR A 441 -11.39 11.13 1.17
C TYR A 441 -12.14 11.21 -0.18
N GLU A 442 -12.11 12.34 -0.84
CA GLU A 442 -12.71 12.48 -2.17
C GLU A 442 -12.00 11.59 -3.19
N CYS A 443 -10.67 11.53 -3.18
CA CYS A 443 -9.88 10.65 -4.04
C CYS A 443 -10.19 9.17 -3.80
N GLY A 444 -10.45 8.76 -2.56
CA GLY A 444 -10.77 7.38 -2.18
C GLY A 444 -12.21 6.93 -2.48
N ARG A 445 -13.10 7.82 -2.95
CA ARG A 445 -14.52 7.47 -3.16
C ARG A 445 -14.81 6.54 -4.32
N ASN A 446 -14.03 6.61 -5.40
CA ASN A 446 -14.26 5.84 -6.61
C ASN A 446 -13.06 4.94 -6.91
N LEU A 447 -12.95 3.85 -6.17
CA LEU A 447 -11.88 2.89 -6.37
C LEU A 447 -12.17 1.99 -7.58
N LYS A 448 -11.15 1.76 -8.38
CA LYS A 448 -11.18 0.83 -9.51
C LYS A 448 -10.08 -0.22 -9.37
N LEU A 449 -10.42 -1.47 -9.61
CA LEU A 449 -9.43 -2.53 -9.77
C LEU A 449 -8.96 -2.55 -11.23
N ASP A 450 -7.67 -2.37 -11.42
CA ASP A 450 -6.99 -2.61 -12.70
C ASP A 450 -5.86 -3.61 -12.46
N LEU A 451 -5.90 -4.73 -13.14
CA LEU A 451 -5.06 -5.89 -12.82
C LEU A 451 -3.63 -5.81 -13.35
N TRP A 452 -3.26 -4.77 -14.11
CA TRP A 452 -2.01 -4.76 -14.85
C TRP A 452 -0.74 -4.93 -14.00
N LEU A 453 -0.74 -4.44 -12.76
CA LEU A 453 0.36 -4.66 -11.80
C LEU A 453 0.38 -6.08 -11.20
N SER A 454 -0.76 -6.75 -11.24
CA SER A 454 -0.99 -8.03 -10.56
C SER A 454 -1.19 -9.19 -11.54
N LEU A 455 -1.06 -8.94 -12.84
CA LEU A 455 -1.39 -9.92 -13.88
C LEU A 455 -0.18 -10.78 -14.23
N PRO A 456 -0.16 -12.09 -13.87
CA PRO A 456 0.94 -12.95 -14.24
C PRO A 456 1.11 -13.03 -15.75
N GLY A 457 2.35 -12.88 -16.22
CA GLY A 457 2.67 -12.95 -17.66
C GLY A 457 2.63 -11.62 -18.39
N PHE A 458 2.31 -10.51 -17.70
CA PHE A 458 2.43 -9.18 -18.24
C PHE A 458 3.30 -8.29 -17.34
N ASP A 459 4.27 -7.62 -17.90
CA ASP A 459 5.13 -6.63 -17.25
C ASP A 459 5.02 -5.31 -18.00
N PHE A 460 4.40 -4.32 -17.35
CA PHE A 460 4.22 -2.98 -17.92
C PHE A 460 5.56 -2.24 -18.03
N GLY A 461 6.45 -2.46 -17.08
CA GLY A 461 7.78 -1.87 -17.10
C GLY A 461 8.53 -2.25 -18.38
N GLU A 462 8.67 -3.55 -18.63
CA GLU A 462 9.34 -4.07 -19.82
C GLU A 462 8.59 -3.76 -21.12
N SER A 463 7.26 -3.76 -21.07
CA SER A 463 6.44 -3.59 -22.27
C SER A 463 6.30 -2.11 -22.72
N ILE A 464 6.21 -1.18 -21.76
CA ILE A 464 5.89 0.23 -22.02
C ILE A 464 6.91 1.18 -21.39
N TRP A 465 7.15 1.06 -20.07
CA TRP A 465 7.88 2.09 -19.34
C TRP A 465 9.33 2.22 -19.81
N TRP A 466 10.07 1.12 -19.81
CA TRP A 466 11.48 1.13 -20.22
C TRP A 466 11.65 1.51 -21.68
N PRO A 467 10.93 0.90 -22.66
CA PRO A 467 11.10 1.24 -24.07
C PRO A 467 10.73 2.68 -24.40
N VAL A 468 9.66 3.23 -23.79
CA VAL A 468 9.13 4.55 -24.15
C VAL A 468 9.78 5.65 -23.32
N VAL A 469 9.75 5.52 -21.99
CA VAL A 469 10.09 6.62 -21.08
C VAL A 469 11.59 6.67 -20.81
N VAL A 470 12.18 5.53 -20.47
CA VAL A 470 13.58 5.48 -20.02
C VAL A 470 14.56 5.37 -21.17
N ASN A 471 14.41 4.33 -21.99
CA ASN A 471 15.36 4.03 -23.08
C ASN A 471 15.08 4.79 -24.37
N LYS A 472 13.87 5.31 -24.54
CA LYS A 472 13.43 6.08 -25.73
C LYS A 472 13.64 5.31 -27.06
N THR A 473 13.48 3.98 -26.99
CA THR A 473 13.68 3.08 -28.14
C THR A 473 12.41 2.82 -28.93
N SER A 474 11.25 3.17 -28.36
CA SER A 474 9.93 3.01 -28.98
C SER A 474 9.06 4.22 -28.77
N THR A 475 8.17 4.49 -29.71
CA THR A 475 7.04 5.41 -29.49
C THR A 475 5.98 4.73 -28.64
N VAL A 476 5.08 5.51 -28.03
CA VAL A 476 3.92 4.97 -27.29
C VAL A 476 3.12 4.02 -28.17
N SER A 477 2.81 4.43 -29.40
CA SER A 477 2.04 3.60 -30.33
C SER A 477 2.73 2.26 -30.65
N GLN A 478 4.04 2.26 -30.89
CA GLN A 478 4.79 1.04 -31.15
C GLN A 478 4.82 0.09 -29.93
N ALA A 479 5.04 0.64 -28.73
CA ALA A 479 5.07 -0.12 -27.51
C ALA A 479 3.68 -0.72 -27.18
N VAL A 480 2.60 0.07 -27.33
CA VAL A 480 1.22 -0.38 -27.12
C VAL A 480 0.84 -1.51 -28.08
N GLU A 481 1.14 -1.38 -29.38
CA GLU A 481 0.86 -2.44 -30.37
C GLU A 481 1.62 -3.74 -30.08
N ALA A 482 2.84 -3.64 -29.56
CA ALA A 482 3.61 -4.81 -29.13
C ALA A 482 3.09 -5.42 -27.82
N ALA A 483 2.69 -4.59 -26.87
CA ALA A 483 2.18 -5.01 -25.54
C ALA A 483 0.78 -5.63 -25.59
N LYS A 484 -0.07 -5.14 -26.50
CA LYS A 484 -1.48 -5.54 -26.64
C LYS A 484 -1.71 -7.06 -26.69
N PRO A 485 -1.10 -7.85 -27.56
CA PRO A 485 -1.30 -9.29 -27.59
C PRO A 485 -0.77 -9.98 -26.32
N VAL A 486 0.35 -9.51 -25.77
CA VAL A 486 0.92 -10.06 -24.54
C VAL A 486 -0.02 -9.89 -23.35
N LEU A 487 -0.59 -8.68 -23.22
CA LEU A 487 -1.57 -8.36 -22.18
C LEU A 487 -2.86 -9.18 -22.35
N GLN A 488 -3.37 -9.32 -23.59
CA GLN A 488 -4.57 -10.12 -23.83
C GLN A 488 -4.34 -11.59 -23.53
N ASP A 489 -3.21 -12.17 -23.96
CA ASP A 489 -2.84 -13.55 -23.66
C ASP A 489 -2.74 -13.80 -22.14
N ALA A 490 -2.18 -12.84 -21.38
CA ALA A 490 -2.10 -12.89 -19.93
C ALA A 490 -3.50 -12.83 -19.28
N LEU A 491 -4.39 -11.97 -19.76
CA LEU A 491 -5.78 -11.88 -19.31
C LEU A 491 -6.55 -13.17 -19.61
N ASP A 492 -6.41 -13.72 -20.82
CA ASP A 492 -7.05 -14.97 -21.21
C ASP A 492 -6.58 -16.13 -20.30
N ALA A 493 -5.30 -16.22 -20.02
CA ALA A 493 -4.74 -17.19 -19.09
C ALA A 493 -5.26 -17.01 -17.65
N PHE A 494 -5.38 -15.77 -17.19
CA PHE A 494 -5.91 -15.45 -15.87
C PHE A 494 -7.37 -15.85 -15.70
N TRP A 495 -8.21 -15.52 -16.68
CA TRP A 495 -9.65 -15.76 -16.62
C TRP A 495 -10.10 -17.16 -17.10
N SER A 496 -9.18 -17.98 -17.61
CA SER A 496 -9.46 -19.35 -18.03
C SER A 496 -9.45 -20.36 -16.87
N LYS A 497 -9.03 -19.94 -15.68
CA LYS A 497 -8.99 -20.75 -14.45
C LYS A 497 -10.30 -20.62 -13.70
#